data_22056436d85388e3c4bacc6ee283ca64
#
_entry.id   22056436d85388e3c4bacc6ee283ca64
#
_cell.length_a   1.000
_cell.length_b   1.000
_cell.length_c   1.000
_cell.angle_alpha   90.00
_cell.angle_beta   90.00
_cell.angle_gamma   90.00
#
_symmetry.space_group_name_H-M   'P 1'
#
loop_
_entity.id
_entity.type
_entity.pdbx_description
1 polymer ?
#
loop_
_entity_poly.entity_id
_entity_poly.type
_entity_poly.pdbx_seq_one_letter_code
_entity_poly.pdbx_strand_id
1 'polypeptide(L)'
;MSSEKKLAAPGSRSTPLLPNLSHTRKLLGLTTSLTQMLEQMCSSLEIDLPLSRATKYKFNDLARLQQVGQKSRDKVTVFLQQAILATNSPDLPLPSVQEYTGGASETGWIGVARVLNQSRSDQRQLKYLINFIESRIELERNLLNQISLSNSPQNIVSDNYIALLQSQTLIPESSLRCAHLILNEQRHSCSEEDVALWLCYSRLDFYFSAIALLELGWLDFLRQISPEMLERKPSWFEHGIMSSFIQPLVIEGDKVELKDSFELFLKWLAEDIGTSPSKSRITLYEMASYIPIESSDETANGYDLEEKRRDLLKDWRKGKLPSYSKFRGFIKNLRSARQSMVEVDLLTDIGVAVMAIDRLFLEIFEDLQHFQSVQCFQAFSRSIERYPEYYRHFQSSYSKKQGA
;
A
#
# COMPACT_ATOMS: atom_id res chain seq x y z
N MET A 1 10.79 -30.38 -4.85
CA MET A 1 11.89 -29.55 -5.38
C MET A 1 11.47 -28.33 -6.22
N SER A 2 10.18 -27.99 -6.38
CA SER A 2 9.77 -26.83 -7.21
C SER A 2 9.32 -25.58 -6.42
N SER A 3 9.11 -25.69 -5.10
CA SER A 3 8.68 -24.57 -4.25
C SER A 3 9.82 -23.64 -3.76
N GLU A 4 11.06 -24.16 -3.74
CA GLU A 4 12.22 -23.39 -3.24
C GLU A 4 12.63 -22.23 -4.17
N LYS A 5 12.32 -22.32 -5.46
CA LYS A 5 12.66 -21.26 -6.43
C LYS A 5 11.76 -20.03 -6.39
N LYS A 6 10.60 -20.08 -5.72
CA LYS A 6 9.70 -18.92 -5.62
C LYS A 6 10.01 -17.96 -4.45
N LEU A 7 10.71 -18.44 -3.41
CA LEU A 7 11.09 -17.60 -2.26
C LEU A 7 12.32 -16.73 -2.51
N ALA A 8 13.08 -17.04 -3.54
CA ALA A 8 14.25 -16.26 -3.96
C ALA A 8 14.27 -16.12 -5.48
N ALA A 9 13.30 -15.42 -6.06
CA ALA A 9 13.44 -14.97 -7.44
C ALA A 9 14.56 -13.91 -7.48
N PRO A 10 15.69 -14.17 -8.16
CA PRO A 10 16.72 -13.14 -8.33
C PRO A 10 16.16 -12.04 -9.22
N GLY A 11 15.78 -10.91 -8.63
CA GLY A 11 15.22 -9.75 -9.32
C GLY A 11 14.23 -8.92 -8.53
N SER A 12 13.59 -9.47 -7.49
CA SER A 12 12.72 -8.69 -6.60
C SER A 12 13.51 -8.34 -5.34
N ARG A 13 14.18 -7.20 -5.35
CA ARG A 13 14.82 -6.63 -4.17
C ARG A 13 13.77 -5.98 -3.26
N SER A 14 12.77 -6.74 -2.86
CA SER A 14 11.86 -6.35 -1.79
C SER A 14 12.55 -6.63 -0.48
N THR A 15 12.73 -5.61 0.33
CA THR A 15 13.24 -5.74 1.70
C THR A 15 12.11 -5.42 2.68
N PRO A 16 12.18 -5.87 3.93
CA PRO A 16 11.23 -5.41 4.96
C PRO A 16 11.27 -3.91 5.20
N LEU A 17 12.38 -3.22 4.83
CA LEU A 17 12.51 -1.77 4.91
C LEU A 17 11.69 -1.07 3.84
N LEU A 18 11.81 -1.53 2.58
CA LEU A 18 11.10 -0.99 1.42
C LEU A 18 10.58 -2.14 0.54
N PRO A 19 9.26 -2.32 0.44
CA PRO A 19 8.68 -3.31 -0.45
C PRO A 19 8.90 -2.92 -1.93
N ASN A 20 8.75 -3.88 -2.82
CA ASN A 20 8.78 -3.61 -4.25
C ASN A 20 7.65 -2.64 -4.64
N LEU A 21 8.01 -1.50 -5.25
CA LEU A 21 7.04 -0.46 -5.60
C LEU A 21 5.97 -0.94 -6.59
N SER A 22 6.32 -1.81 -7.54
CA SER A 22 5.34 -2.39 -8.46
C SER A 22 4.32 -3.26 -7.73
N HIS A 23 4.76 -4.00 -6.71
CA HIS A 23 3.87 -4.76 -5.84
C HIS A 23 2.97 -3.85 -5.01
N THR A 24 3.53 -2.80 -4.38
CA THR A 24 2.75 -1.81 -3.63
C THR A 24 1.69 -1.14 -4.50
N ARG A 25 2.04 -0.77 -5.74
CA ARG A 25 1.06 -0.22 -6.69
C ARG A 25 -0.07 -1.21 -7.00
N LYS A 26 0.26 -2.49 -7.17
CA LYS A 26 -0.75 -3.54 -7.36
C LYS A 26 -1.68 -3.64 -6.16
N LEU A 27 -1.16 -3.62 -4.94
CA LEU A 27 -1.96 -3.64 -3.71
C LEU A 27 -2.90 -2.43 -3.63
N LEU A 28 -2.43 -1.24 -4.00
CA LEU A 28 -3.23 -0.02 -4.03
C LEU A 28 -4.26 0.02 -5.18
N GLY A 29 -4.29 -1.00 -6.05
CA GLY A 29 -5.18 -1.02 -7.22
C GLY A 29 -4.79 -0.01 -8.31
N LEU A 30 -3.57 0.51 -8.24
CA LEU A 30 -2.99 1.38 -9.26
C LEU A 30 -2.50 0.49 -10.42
N THR A 31 -3.43 -0.05 -11.18
CA THR A 31 -3.15 -0.96 -12.31
C THR A 31 -2.65 -0.24 -13.56
N THR A 32 -2.52 1.08 -13.53
CA THR A 32 -1.99 1.84 -14.64
C THR A 32 -0.56 1.38 -14.93
N SER A 33 -0.36 0.88 -16.15
CA SER A 33 0.98 0.61 -16.65
C SER A 33 1.83 1.89 -16.62
N LEU A 34 3.15 1.77 -16.55
CA LEU A 34 4.04 2.93 -16.65
C LEU A 34 3.69 3.82 -17.85
N THR A 35 3.31 3.20 -18.97
CA THR A 35 2.88 3.92 -20.17
C THR A 35 1.59 4.70 -19.97
N GLN A 36 0.58 4.12 -19.33
CA GLN A 36 -0.67 4.83 -19.02
C GLN A 36 -0.44 5.99 -18.06
N MET A 37 0.45 5.82 -17.08
CA MET A 37 0.83 6.90 -16.18
C MET A 37 1.54 8.04 -16.93
N LEU A 38 2.45 7.70 -17.85
CA LEU A 38 3.11 8.68 -18.73
C LEU A 38 2.10 9.35 -19.66
N GLU A 39 1.13 8.62 -20.20
CA GLU A 39 0.06 9.18 -21.04
C GLU A 39 -0.85 10.12 -20.26
N GLN A 40 -1.19 9.81 -19.03
CA GLN A 40 -1.95 10.70 -18.13
C GLN A 40 -1.18 11.98 -17.82
N MET A 41 0.13 11.85 -17.51
CA MET A 41 1.00 13.02 -17.32
C MET A 41 1.07 13.87 -18.57
N CYS A 42 1.23 13.26 -19.76
CA CYS A 42 1.22 13.96 -21.04
C CYS A 42 -0.08 14.73 -21.26
N SER A 43 -1.20 14.07 -21.03
CA SER A 43 -2.52 14.69 -21.17
C SER A 43 -2.72 15.88 -20.23
N SER A 44 -2.22 15.76 -18.99
CA SER A 44 -2.30 16.84 -17.99
C SER A 44 -1.38 18.02 -18.29
N LEU A 45 -0.28 17.79 -18.99
CA LEU A 45 0.72 18.80 -19.36
C LEU A 45 0.60 19.28 -20.80
N GLU A 46 -0.39 18.76 -21.55
CA GLU A 46 -0.59 19.04 -22.99
C GLU A 46 0.65 18.72 -23.85
N ILE A 47 1.41 17.69 -23.48
CA ILE A 47 2.65 17.26 -24.15
C ILE A 47 2.44 15.90 -24.81
N ASP A 48 2.92 15.71 -26.03
CA ASP A 48 2.89 14.41 -26.71
C ASP A 48 3.93 13.43 -26.18
N LEU A 49 3.53 12.19 -25.89
CA LEU A 49 4.47 11.12 -25.52
C LEU A 49 5.27 10.65 -26.74
N PRO A 50 6.60 10.91 -26.81
CA PRO A 50 7.41 10.67 -28.01
C PRO A 50 7.78 9.20 -28.20
N LEU A 51 6.85 8.27 -27.91
CA LEU A 51 7.05 6.83 -27.98
C LEU A 51 6.12 6.17 -28.99
N SER A 52 6.69 5.32 -29.86
CA SER A 52 5.88 4.46 -30.72
C SER A 52 5.09 3.44 -29.92
N ARG A 53 3.97 2.96 -30.47
CA ARG A 53 3.14 1.92 -29.85
C ARG A 53 3.96 0.67 -29.46
N ALA A 54 4.87 0.24 -30.31
CA ALA A 54 5.75 -0.90 -30.06
C ALA A 54 6.73 -0.64 -28.89
N THR A 55 7.22 0.59 -28.75
CA THR A 55 8.09 0.99 -27.65
C THR A 55 7.31 1.08 -26.34
N LYS A 56 6.09 1.63 -26.37
CA LYS A 56 5.17 1.66 -25.21
C LYS A 56 4.93 0.26 -24.66
N TYR A 57 4.68 -0.73 -25.54
CA TYR A 57 4.48 -2.13 -25.14
C TYR A 57 5.69 -2.72 -24.39
N LYS A 58 6.91 -2.38 -24.80
CA LYS A 58 8.16 -2.83 -24.12
C LYS A 58 8.32 -2.18 -22.75
N PHE A 59 7.88 -0.95 -22.55
CA PHE A 59 7.91 -0.27 -21.24
C PHE A 59 6.89 -0.84 -20.24
N ASN A 60 5.81 -1.46 -20.72
CA ASN A 60 4.79 -2.07 -19.86
C ASN A 60 5.22 -3.42 -19.28
N ASP A 61 6.22 -4.06 -19.87
CA ASP A 61 6.75 -5.35 -19.47
C ASP A 61 8.16 -5.17 -18.90
N LEU A 62 8.31 -5.29 -17.58
CA LEU A 62 9.60 -5.17 -16.91
C LEU A 62 10.65 -6.14 -17.45
N ALA A 63 10.24 -7.36 -17.87
CA ALA A 63 11.14 -8.32 -18.49
C ALA A 63 11.65 -7.85 -19.87
N ARG A 64 10.91 -6.99 -20.55
CA ARG A 64 11.27 -6.42 -21.85
C ARG A 64 11.91 -5.05 -21.77
N LEU A 65 11.88 -4.42 -20.59
CA LEU A 65 12.49 -3.10 -20.37
C LEU A 65 13.99 -3.12 -20.70
N GLN A 66 14.68 -4.22 -20.42
CA GLN A 66 16.09 -4.41 -20.79
C GLN A 66 16.32 -4.46 -22.29
N GLN A 67 15.29 -4.79 -23.08
CA GLN A 67 15.34 -4.81 -24.56
C GLN A 67 15.05 -3.46 -25.20
N VAL A 68 14.73 -2.44 -24.40
CA VAL A 68 14.53 -1.08 -24.89
C VAL A 68 15.88 -0.48 -25.24
N GLY A 69 16.10 -0.20 -26.53
CA GLY A 69 17.36 0.38 -27.00
C GLY A 69 17.62 1.77 -26.42
N GLN A 70 18.90 2.14 -26.31
CA GLN A 70 19.39 3.40 -25.72
C GLN A 70 18.65 4.62 -26.28
N LYS A 71 18.46 4.70 -27.60
CA LYS A 71 17.75 5.79 -28.28
C LYS A 71 16.32 6.01 -27.79
N SER A 72 15.62 4.94 -27.37
CA SER A 72 14.26 5.07 -26.82
C SER A 72 14.30 5.47 -25.35
N ARG A 73 15.34 5.06 -24.61
CA ARG A 73 15.56 5.49 -23.23
C ARG A 73 15.87 6.97 -23.18
N ASP A 74 16.74 7.46 -24.09
CA ASP A 74 17.08 8.87 -24.19
C ASP A 74 15.84 9.74 -24.51
N LYS A 75 14.97 9.28 -25.39
CA LYS A 75 13.68 9.98 -25.66
C LYS A 75 12.79 10.08 -24.43
N VAL A 76 12.70 9.04 -23.61
CA VAL A 76 11.92 9.08 -22.36
C VAL A 76 12.59 10.01 -21.34
N THR A 77 13.92 10.02 -21.27
CA THR A 77 14.65 10.94 -20.39
C THR A 77 14.41 12.40 -20.78
N VAL A 78 14.53 12.73 -22.08
CA VAL A 78 14.24 14.07 -22.57
C VAL A 78 12.78 14.46 -22.33
N PHE A 79 11.85 13.53 -22.53
CA PHE A 79 10.44 13.75 -22.22
C PHE A 79 10.22 14.04 -20.72
N LEU A 80 10.80 13.24 -19.82
CA LEU A 80 10.70 13.47 -18.39
C LEU A 80 11.30 14.81 -17.97
N GLN A 81 12.41 15.22 -18.60
CA GLN A 81 13.00 16.55 -18.40
C GLN A 81 12.03 17.66 -18.83
N GLN A 82 11.42 17.53 -19.99
CA GLN A 82 10.44 18.51 -20.49
C GLN A 82 9.19 18.56 -19.60
N ALA A 83 8.69 17.40 -19.14
CA ALA A 83 7.56 17.33 -18.24
C ALA A 83 7.85 18.01 -16.89
N ILE A 84 9.05 17.84 -16.36
CA ILE A 84 9.49 18.50 -15.11
C ILE A 84 9.65 20.01 -15.29
N LEU A 85 10.23 20.45 -16.40
CA LEU A 85 10.34 21.87 -16.71
C LEU A 85 8.95 22.52 -16.87
N ALA A 86 7.99 21.80 -17.46
CA ALA A 86 6.60 22.27 -17.60
C ALA A 86 5.87 22.41 -16.26
N THR A 87 6.29 21.69 -15.22
CA THR A 87 5.71 21.83 -13.85
C THR A 87 6.22 23.05 -13.08
N ASN A 88 7.06 23.90 -13.68
CA ASN A 88 7.71 25.05 -13.00
C ASN A 88 8.44 24.70 -11.70
N SER A 89 8.92 23.47 -11.54
CA SER A 89 9.69 23.01 -10.40
C SER A 89 11.15 22.79 -10.82
N PRO A 90 11.98 23.85 -10.89
CA PRO A 90 13.37 23.77 -11.42
C PRO A 90 14.31 22.95 -10.52
N ASP A 91 13.95 22.70 -9.28
CA ASP A 91 14.79 22.07 -8.27
C ASP A 91 14.62 20.55 -8.15
N LEU A 92 13.90 19.91 -9.07
CA LEU A 92 13.81 18.46 -9.13
C LEU A 92 15.08 17.88 -9.77
N PRO A 93 16.04 17.40 -8.98
CA PRO A 93 17.16 16.67 -9.56
C PRO A 93 16.58 15.41 -10.20
N LEU A 94 16.69 15.33 -11.53
CA LEU A 94 16.34 14.09 -12.25
C LEU A 94 17.28 13.00 -11.76
N PRO A 95 16.74 11.85 -11.31
CA PRO A 95 17.58 10.69 -11.13
C PRO A 95 18.24 10.37 -12.49
N SER A 96 19.50 10.00 -12.47
CA SER A 96 20.18 9.58 -13.69
C SER A 96 19.45 8.36 -14.28
N VAL A 97 19.55 8.14 -15.58
CA VAL A 97 18.97 6.95 -16.23
C VAL A 97 19.48 5.66 -15.60
N GLN A 98 20.73 5.67 -15.09
CA GLN A 98 21.31 4.56 -14.34
C GLN A 98 20.60 4.30 -13.02
N GLU A 99 20.13 5.32 -12.32
CA GLU A 99 19.32 5.17 -11.11
C GLU A 99 17.94 4.54 -11.40
N TYR A 100 17.32 4.85 -12.55
CA TYR A 100 16.06 4.23 -12.98
C TYR A 100 16.23 2.79 -13.47
N THR A 101 17.37 2.46 -14.04
CA THR A 101 17.63 1.12 -14.59
C THR A 101 18.22 0.15 -13.57
N GLY A 102 18.62 0.62 -12.41
CA GLY A 102 19.23 -0.17 -11.34
C GLY A 102 18.29 -1.21 -10.69
N GLY A 103 16.99 -1.17 -10.95
CA GLY A 103 16.02 -2.16 -10.46
C GLY A 103 15.90 -2.24 -8.93
N ALA A 104 16.47 -1.26 -8.22
CA ALA A 104 16.40 -1.20 -6.77
C ALA A 104 15.05 -0.62 -6.33
N SER A 105 14.41 -1.23 -5.32
CA SER A 105 13.20 -0.71 -4.67
C SER A 105 13.38 0.75 -4.24
N GLU A 106 14.56 1.10 -3.77
CA GLU A 106 14.97 2.43 -3.37
C GLU A 106 14.69 3.49 -4.46
N THR A 107 15.15 3.26 -5.69
CA THR A 107 15.04 4.25 -6.77
C THR A 107 13.58 4.61 -7.08
N GLY A 108 12.71 3.62 -7.10
CA GLY A 108 11.28 3.84 -7.31
C GLY A 108 10.66 4.64 -6.15
N TRP A 109 11.03 4.34 -4.92
CA TRP A 109 10.56 5.04 -3.74
C TRP A 109 11.06 6.48 -3.64
N ILE A 110 12.28 6.78 -4.12
CA ILE A 110 12.77 8.17 -4.26
C ILE A 110 11.81 8.99 -5.12
N GLY A 111 11.38 8.45 -6.26
CA GLY A 111 10.40 9.11 -7.12
C GLY A 111 9.07 9.37 -6.40
N VAL A 112 8.56 8.39 -5.65
CA VAL A 112 7.33 8.53 -4.84
C VAL A 112 7.51 9.61 -3.77
N ALA A 113 8.59 9.58 -2.99
CA ALA A 113 8.85 10.57 -1.95
C ALA A 113 8.91 12.00 -2.51
N ARG A 114 9.53 12.19 -3.67
CA ARG A 114 9.60 13.50 -4.35
C ARG A 114 8.20 14.00 -4.75
N VAL A 115 7.38 13.16 -5.38
CA VAL A 115 6.01 13.52 -5.77
C VAL A 115 5.17 13.86 -4.54
N LEU A 116 5.25 13.07 -3.49
CA LEU A 116 4.53 13.32 -2.24
C LEU A 116 5.01 14.61 -1.56
N ASN A 117 6.32 14.91 -1.57
CA ASN A 117 6.86 16.14 -1.02
C ASN A 117 6.39 17.40 -1.77
N GLN A 118 6.22 17.32 -3.08
CA GLN A 118 5.64 18.42 -3.87
C GLN A 118 4.18 18.70 -3.49
N SER A 119 3.42 17.65 -3.19
CA SER A 119 2.04 17.76 -2.71
C SER A 119 1.93 18.13 -1.23
N ARG A 120 3.06 18.30 -0.52
CA ARG A 120 3.12 18.46 0.94
C ARG A 120 2.39 19.69 1.47
N SER A 121 2.37 20.79 0.70
CA SER A 121 1.63 22.00 1.05
C SER A 121 0.13 21.77 1.09
N ASP A 122 -0.38 20.90 0.21
CA ASP A 122 -1.80 20.68 0.00
C ASP A 122 -2.32 19.44 0.75
N GLN A 123 -1.41 18.53 1.12
CA GLN A 123 -1.75 17.25 1.74
C GLN A 123 -1.02 17.05 3.07
N ARG A 124 -1.34 17.88 4.07
CA ARG A 124 -0.74 17.83 5.42
C ARG A 124 -0.88 16.46 6.09
N GLN A 125 -1.93 15.71 5.77
CA GLN A 125 -2.17 14.34 6.26
C GLN A 125 -1.08 13.34 5.85
N LEU A 126 -0.32 13.58 4.77
CA LEU A 126 0.75 12.69 4.33
C LEU A 126 2.12 12.94 4.97
N LYS A 127 2.26 14.00 5.77
CA LYS A 127 3.53 14.43 6.37
C LYS A 127 4.30 13.31 7.08
N TYR A 128 3.61 12.51 7.89
CA TYR A 128 4.25 11.45 8.67
C TYR A 128 4.72 10.29 7.78
N LEU A 129 3.88 9.91 6.81
CA LEU A 129 4.22 8.88 5.83
C LEU A 129 5.42 9.28 4.97
N ILE A 130 5.47 10.53 4.51
CA ILE A 130 6.58 11.04 3.69
C ILE A 130 7.90 10.93 4.44
N ASN A 131 7.95 11.43 5.68
CA ASN A 131 9.14 11.36 6.52
C ASN A 131 9.59 9.90 6.77
N PHE A 132 8.64 8.98 6.94
CA PHE A 132 8.93 7.56 7.09
C PHE A 132 9.54 6.95 5.83
N ILE A 133 8.97 7.22 4.66
CA ILE A 133 9.48 6.73 3.38
C ILE A 133 10.90 7.26 3.14
N GLU A 134 11.14 8.56 3.36
CA GLU A 134 12.46 9.19 3.22
C GLU A 134 13.50 8.53 4.14
N SER A 135 13.15 8.31 5.41
CA SER A 135 14.02 7.61 6.36
C SER A 135 14.35 6.18 5.90
N ARG A 136 13.36 5.43 5.41
CA ARG A 136 13.57 4.07 4.91
C ARG A 136 14.46 4.04 3.65
N ILE A 137 14.31 5.01 2.75
CA ILE A 137 15.18 5.18 1.58
C ILE A 137 16.63 5.39 2.01
N GLU A 138 16.86 6.29 2.97
CA GLU A 138 18.21 6.59 3.47
C GLU A 138 18.85 5.36 4.13
N LEU A 139 18.10 4.65 4.97
CA LEU A 139 18.57 3.43 5.62
C LEU A 139 18.94 2.34 4.60
N GLU A 140 18.11 2.10 3.59
CA GLU A 140 18.40 1.10 2.56
C GLU A 140 19.61 1.51 1.71
N ARG A 141 19.74 2.79 1.38
CA ARG A 141 20.92 3.33 0.66
C ARG A 141 22.20 3.11 1.46
N ASN A 142 22.18 3.43 2.74
CA ASN A 142 23.35 3.25 3.61
C ASN A 142 23.73 1.78 3.72
N LEU A 143 22.78 0.87 3.85
CA LEU A 143 23.00 -0.57 3.84
C LEU A 143 23.62 -1.06 2.52
N LEU A 144 23.07 -0.65 1.38
CA LEU A 144 23.60 -1.01 0.05
C LEU A 144 25.02 -0.50 -0.17
N ASN A 145 25.31 0.71 0.29
CA ASN A 145 26.68 1.27 0.25
C ASN A 145 27.65 0.46 1.12
N GLN A 146 27.25 0.07 2.32
CA GLN A 146 28.07 -0.80 3.18
C GLN A 146 28.34 -2.15 2.53
N ILE A 147 27.33 -2.76 1.92
CA ILE A 147 27.49 -4.03 1.18
C ILE A 147 28.44 -3.87 0.00
N SER A 148 28.36 -2.79 -0.77
CA SER A 148 29.19 -2.56 -1.94
C SER A 148 30.65 -2.27 -1.61
N LEU A 149 30.92 -1.65 -0.45
CA LEU A 149 32.25 -1.33 0.04
C LEU A 149 32.92 -2.48 0.79
N SER A 150 32.13 -3.45 1.27
CA SER A 150 32.67 -4.56 2.05
C SER A 150 33.11 -5.69 1.11
N ASN A 151 34.42 -5.96 1.06
CA ASN A 151 34.95 -7.27 0.65
C ASN A 151 34.69 -8.33 1.74
N SER A 152 33.65 -8.13 2.56
CA SER A 152 33.40 -8.84 3.80
C SER A 152 32.65 -10.14 3.58
N PRO A 153 32.89 -11.19 4.44
CA PRO A 153 32.13 -12.44 4.41
C PRO A 153 30.62 -12.14 4.54
N GLN A 154 29.81 -12.94 3.89
CA GLN A 154 28.33 -12.84 3.89
C GLN A 154 27.72 -12.68 5.30
N ASN A 155 28.35 -13.27 6.34
CA ASN A 155 27.88 -13.22 7.72
C ASN A 155 27.87 -11.81 8.31
N ILE A 156 28.88 -10.96 8.05
CA ILE A 156 28.93 -9.59 8.58
C ILE A 156 27.81 -8.73 7.98
N VAL A 157 27.49 -8.96 6.70
CA VAL A 157 26.41 -8.24 6.02
C VAL A 157 25.05 -8.65 6.61
N SER A 158 24.87 -9.95 6.91
CA SER A 158 23.63 -10.42 7.53
C SER A 158 23.43 -9.89 8.94
N ASP A 159 24.49 -9.85 9.76
CA ASP A 159 24.43 -9.32 11.13
C ASP A 159 24.06 -7.82 11.14
N ASN A 160 24.72 -7.02 10.31
CA ASN A 160 24.40 -5.60 10.18
C ASN A 160 22.97 -5.36 9.69
N TYR A 161 22.49 -6.20 8.78
CA TYR A 161 21.12 -6.12 8.28
C TYR A 161 20.11 -6.47 9.38
N ILE A 162 20.33 -7.53 10.13
CA ILE A 162 19.46 -7.93 11.24
C ILE A 162 19.44 -6.85 12.35
N ALA A 163 20.61 -6.28 12.70
CA ALA A 163 20.69 -5.19 13.67
C ALA A 163 19.92 -3.94 13.18
N LEU A 164 19.97 -3.66 11.89
CA LEU A 164 19.20 -2.58 11.28
C LEU A 164 17.69 -2.85 11.39
N LEU A 165 17.23 -4.05 11.03
CA LEU A 165 15.83 -4.44 11.17
C LEU A 165 15.37 -4.35 12.63
N GLN A 166 16.17 -4.82 13.59
CA GLN A 166 15.86 -4.76 15.02
C GLN A 166 15.68 -3.33 15.51
N SER A 167 16.47 -2.37 15.00
CA SER A 167 16.39 -0.96 15.41
C SER A 167 15.31 -0.17 14.68
N GLN A 168 14.88 -0.60 13.51
CA GLN A 168 14.03 0.20 12.62
C GLN A 168 12.66 -0.40 12.34
N THR A 169 12.38 -1.62 12.81
CA THR A 169 11.11 -2.30 12.58
C THR A 169 10.49 -2.76 13.89
N LEU A 170 9.20 -3.10 13.86
CA LEU A 170 8.52 -3.75 14.99
C LEU A 170 8.48 -5.28 14.84
N ILE A 171 9.35 -5.83 14.01
CA ILE A 171 9.47 -7.28 13.83
C ILE A 171 10.01 -7.91 15.13
N PRO A 172 9.35 -8.95 15.67
CA PRO A 172 9.81 -9.61 16.88
C PRO A 172 11.20 -10.23 16.75
N GLU A 173 11.97 -10.21 17.83
CA GLU A 173 13.34 -10.76 17.86
C GLU A 173 13.38 -12.23 17.43
N SER A 174 12.39 -13.04 17.82
CA SER A 174 12.29 -14.44 17.38
C SER A 174 12.23 -14.58 15.85
N SER A 175 11.45 -13.74 15.18
CA SER A 175 11.37 -13.72 13.72
C SER A 175 12.65 -13.18 13.07
N LEU A 176 13.35 -12.24 13.70
CA LEU A 176 14.65 -11.76 13.23
C LEU A 176 15.74 -12.85 13.37
N ARG A 177 15.69 -13.69 14.39
CA ARG A 177 16.58 -14.86 14.48
C ARG A 177 16.34 -15.85 13.35
N CYS A 178 15.09 -16.13 13.01
CA CYS A 178 14.77 -16.97 11.85
C CYS A 178 15.27 -16.33 10.55
N ALA A 179 15.10 -15.01 10.37
CA ALA A 179 15.65 -14.28 9.23
C ALA A 179 17.18 -14.45 9.12
N HIS A 180 17.90 -14.33 10.23
CA HIS A 180 19.35 -14.52 10.28
C HIS A 180 19.75 -15.93 9.85
N LEU A 181 19.05 -16.97 10.35
CA LEU A 181 19.30 -18.36 9.95
C LEU A 181 19.01 -18.59 8.45
N ILE A 182 17.94 -18.01 7.92
CA ILE A 182 17.61 -18.10 6.49
C ILE A 182 18.69 -17.42 5.63
N LEU A 183 19.17 -16.25 6.01
CA LEU A 183 20.22 -15.53 5.30
C LEU A 183 21.56 -16.25 5.29
N ASN A 184 21.83 -17.02 6.33
CA ASN A 184 23.04 -17.84 6.48
C ASN A 184 22.86 -19.28 5.95
N GLU A 185 21.85 -19.54 5.13
CA GLU A 185 21.55 -20.84 4.54
C GLU A 185 21.25 -21.97 5.55
N GLN A 186 20.90 -21.58 6.78
CA GLN A 186 20.57 -22.51 7.90
C GLN A 186 19.05 -22.64 8.12
N ARG A 187 18.25 -22.50 7.05
CA ARG A 187 16.78 -22.55 7.11
C ARG A 187 16.22 -23.81 7.79
N HIS A 188 16.93 -24.95 7.65
CA HIS A 188 16.53 -26.21 8.27
C HIS A 188 16.49 -26.17 9.82
N SER A 189 17.09 -25.14 10.42
CA SER A 189 17.07 -24.90 11.87
C SER A 189 15.85 -24.10 12.33
N CYS A 190 15.01 -23.60 11.42
CA CYS A 190 13.77 -22.89 11.71
C CYS A 190 12.58 -23.88 11.67
N SER A 191 11.63 -23.74 12.59
CA SER A 191 10.33 -24.39 12.48
C SER A 191 9.51 -23.80 11.33
N GLU A 192 8.51 -24.53 10.85
CA GLU A 192 7.58 -23.97 9.84
C GLU A 192 6.84 -22.74 10.37
N GLU A 193 6.49 -22.74 11.65
CA GLU A 193 5.86 -21.60 12.31
C GLU A 193 6.77 -20.36 12.32
N ASP A 194 8.07 -20.53 12.65
CA ASP A 194 9.03 -19.42 12.63
C ASP A 194 9.22 -18.84 11.23
N VAL A 195 9.25 -19.70 10.20
CA VAL A 195 9.33 -19.29 8.81
C VAL A 195 8.06 -18.55 8.41
N ALA A 196 6.88 -19.01 8.82
CA ALA A 196 5.61 -18.35 8.57
C ALA A 196 5.54 -16.99 9.27
N LEU A 197 5.98 -16.89 10.53
CA LEU A 197 6.06 -15.63 11.25
C LEU A 197 6.99 -14.63 10.55
N TRP A 198 8.17 -15.07 10.14
CA TRP A 198 9.10 -14.23 9.38
C TRP A 198 8.46 -13.75 8.07
N LEU A 199 7.82 -14.63 7.32
CA LEU A 199 7.13 -14.30 6.07
C LEU A 199 6.04 -13.24 6.32
N CYS A 200 5.24 -13.38 7.36
CA CYS A 200 4.21 -12.43 7.72
C CYS A 200 4.81 -11.06 8.11
N TYR A 201 5.72 -11.03 9.08
CA TYR A 201 6.29 -9.76 9.56
C TYR A 201 7.13 -9.04 8.51
N SER A 202 7.90 -9.75 7.69
CA SER A 202 8.69 -9.13 6.62
C SER A 202 7.84 -8.42 5.57
N ARG A 203 6.58 -8.84 5.40
CA ARG A 203 5.62 -8.19 4.51
C ARG A 203 4.77 -7.14 5.21
N LEU A 204 4.32 -7.42 6.45
CA LEU A 204 3.37 -6.56 7.15
C LEU A 204 4.02 -5.30 7.74
N ASP A 205 5.29 -5.38 8.19
CA ASP A 205 5.91 -4.29 8.95
C ASP A 205 5.85 -2.93 8.24
N PHE A 206 6.24 -2.90 6.97
CA PHE A 206 6.20 -1.66 6.20
C PHE A 206 4.77 -1.11 6.04
N TYR A 207 3.83 -1.98 5.67
CA TYR A 207 2.45 -1.54 5.41
C TYR A 207 1.72 -1.15 6.67
N PHE A 208 1.90 -1.89 7.77
CA PHE A 208 1.33 -1.50 9.07
C PHE A 208 1.92 -0.20 9.57
N SER A 209 3.22 0.01 9.43
CA SER A 209 3.88 1.27 9.75
C SER A 209 3.34 2.42 8.89
N ALA A 210 3.24 2.22 7.57
CA ALA A 210 2.75 3.22 6.65
C ALA A 210 1.29 3.61 6.93
N ILE A 211 0.43 2.62 7.19
CA ILE A 211 -0.99 2.85 7.50
C ILE A 211 -1.14 3.56 8.85
N ALA A 212 -0.41 3.14 9.88
CA ALA A 212 -0.44 3.81 11.18
C ALA A 212 -0.05 5.29 11.08
N LEU A 213 0.94 5.60 10.24
CA LEU A 213 1.37 6.98 9.99
C LEU A 213 0.37 7.79 9.17
N LEU A 214 -0.31 7.15 8.21
CA LEU A 214 -1.44 7.76 7.50
C LEU A 214 -2.57 8.10 8.47
N GLU A 215 -2.93 7.18 9.36
CA GLU A 215 -3.97 7.41 10.36
C GLU A 215 -3.65 8.58 11.28
N LEU A 216 -2.41 8.70 11.74
CA LEU A 216 -2.00 9.86 12.53
C LEU A 216 -2.19 11.17 11.74
N GLY A 217 -1.87 11.17 10.46
CA GLY A 217 -2.12 12.31 9.58
C GLY A 217 -3.61 12.60 9.38
N TRP A 218 -4.44 11.57 9.20
CA TRP A 218 -5.89 11.72 9.10
C TRP A 218 -6.51 12.25 10.39
N LEU A 219 -6.08 11.75 11.54
CA LEU A 219 -6.57 12.21 12.84
C LEU A 219 -6.16 13.64 13.14
N ASP A 220 -4.93 14.04 12.79
CA ASP A 220 -4.49 15.43 12.90
C ASP A 220 -5.29 16.37 11.98
N PHE A 221 -5.60 15.90 10.77
CA PHE A 221 -6.45 16.65 9.85
C PHE A 221 -7.90 16.76 10.37
N LEU A 222 -8.49 15.65 10.81
CA LEU A 222 -9.84 15.64 11.39
C LEU A 222 -9.95 16.53 12.63
N ARG A 223 -8.91 16.57 13.47
CA ARG A 223 -8.87 17.45 14.64
C ARG A 223 -8.99 18.93 14.26
N GLN A 224 -8.50 19.32 13.08
CA GLN A 224 -8.56 20.69 12.59
C GLN A 224 -9.91 21.03 11.94
N ILE A 225 -10.52 20.09 11.18
CA ILE A 225 -11.71 20.38 10.37
C ILE A 225 -13.02 19.91 11.02
N SER A 226 -12.98 18.92 11.90
CA SER A 226 -14.18 18.33 12.51
C SER A 226 -13.87 17.70 13.88
N PRO A 227 -13.47 18.51 14.89
CA PRO A 227 -13.13 18.00 16.22
C PRO A 227 -14.29 17.24 16.87
N GLU A 228 -15.54 17.67 16.63
CA GLU A 228 -16.76 17.04 17.16
C GLU A 228 -16.94 15.58 16.70
N MET A 229 -16.46 15.25 15.50
CA MET A 229 -16.49 13.88 14.99
C MET A 229 -15.56 12.99 15.82
N LEU A 230 -14.42 13.51 16.20
CA LEU A 230 -13.43 12.78 16.98
C LEU A 230 -13.89 12.55 18.42
N GLU A 231 -14.59 13.52 19.02
CA GLU A 231 -15.20 13.37 20.36
C GLU A 231 -16.21 12.21 20.41
N ARG A 232 -16.87 11.92 19.29
CA ARG A 232 -17.80 10.79 19.17
C ARG A 232 -17.12 9.44 18.97
N LYS A 233 -15.83 9.41 18.65
CA LYS A 233 -15.06 8.21 18.32
C LYS A 233 -13.72 8.18 19.07
N PRO A 234 -13.73 8.19 20.42
CA PRO A 234 -12.50 8.22 21.21
C PRO A 234 -11.59 7.03 20.93
N SER A 235 -12.15 5.86 20.59
CA SER A 235 -11.38 4.66 20.25
C SER A 235 -10.43 4.84 19.05
N TRP A 236 -10.70 5.79 18.16
CA TRP A 236 -9.81 6.09 17.04
C TRP A 236 -8.46 6.65 17.51
N PHE A 237 -8.45 7.39 18.63
CA PHE A 237 -7.20 7.88 19.22
C PHE A 237 -6.43 6.80 19.98
N GLU A 238 -7.12 5.81 20.51
CA GLU A 238 -6.50 4.77 21.34
C GLU A 238 -5.93 3.63 20.48
N HIS A 239 -6.63 3.29 19.39
CA HIS A 239 -6.34 2.07 18.63
C HIS A 239 -6.14 2.30 17.12
N GLY A 240 -6.40 3.50 16.62
CA GLY A 240 -6.44 3.84 15.19
C GLY A 240 -7.76 3.46 14.51
N ILE A 241 -8.06 4.12 13.41
CA ILE A 241 -9.27 3.90 12.60
C ILE A 241 -9.25 2.49 11.99
N MET A 242 -8.08 2.09 11.49
CA MET A 242 -7.90 0.83 10.75
C MET A 242 -8.04 -0.41 11.63
N SER A 243 -7.86 -0.29 12.96
CA SER A 243 -8.11 -1.38 13.91
C SER A 243 -9.54 -1.92 13.86
N SER A 244 -10.49 -1.11 13.38
CA SER A 244 -11.88 -1.54 13.17
C SER A 244 -12.04 -2.48 11.96
N PHE A 245 -11.11 -2.46 11.02
CA PHE A 245 -11.17 -3.21 9.76
C PHE A 245 -10.14 -4.33 9.70
N ILE A 246 -8.99 -4.17 10.35
CA ILE A 246 -7.93 -5.18 10.43
C ILE A 246 -8.31 -6.18 11.51
N GLN A 247 -8.80 -7.35 11.09
CA GLN A 247 -9.29 -8.39 12.00
C GLN A 247 -8.46 -9.67 11.85
N PRO A 248 -8.21 -10.40 12.96
CA PRO A 248 -7.54 -11.69 12.92
C PRO A 248 -8.33 -12.72 12.13
N LEU A 249 -7.67 -13.81 11.75
CA LEU A 249 -8.32 -14.96 11.12
C LEU A 249 -9.33 -15.59 12.06
N VAL A 250 -10.40 -16.14 11.50
CA VAL A 250 -11.29 -17.06 12.22
C VAL A 250 -10.77 -18.46 12.01
N ILE A 251 -10.38 -19.14 13.10
CA ILE A 251 -9.83 -20.50 13.09
C ILE A 251 -10.73 -21.38 13.94
N GLU A 252 -11.47 -22.29 13.29
CA GLU A 252 -12.39 -23.25 13.91
C GLU A 252 -12.01 -24.66 13.52
N GLY A 253 -11.19 -25.31 14.35
CA GLY A 253 -10.60 -26.61 14.03
C GLY A 253 -9.70 -26.49 12.80
N ASP A 254 -9.98 -27.26 11.74
CA ASP A 254 -9.23 -27.22 10.47
C ASP A 254 -9.74 -26.15 9.50
N LYS A 255 -10.86 -25.49 9.83
CA LYS A 255 -11.38 -24.41 8.99
C LYS A 255 -10.73 -23.09 9.36
N VAL A 256 -10.09 -22.50 8.35
CA VAL A 256 -9.46 -21.19 8.48
C VAL A 256 -10.13 -20.23 7.50
N GLU A 257 -10.59 -19.09 8.00
CA GLU A 257 -11.29 -18.07 7.21
C GLU A 257 -10.62 -16.70 7.41
N LEU A 258 -10.27 -16.07 6.29
CA LEU A 258 -9.80 -14.69 6.26
C LEU A 258 -11.04 -13.77 6.23
N LYS A 259 -11.12 -12.82 7.19
CA LYS A 259 -12.15 -11.78 7.16
C LYS A 259 -11.82 -10.72 6.13
N ASP A 260 -12.82 -10.35 5.35
CA ASP A 260 -12.73 -9.29 4.35
C ASP A 260 -12.82 -7.91 5.04
N SER A 261 -11.68 -7.19 5.12
CA SER A 261 -11.59 -5.87 5.72
C SER A 261 -12.41 -4.84 4.94
N PHE A 262 -12.52 -5.00 3.63
CA PHE A 262 -13.30 -4.11 2.79
C PHE A 262 -14.82 -4.28 3.01
N GLU A 263 -15.28 -5.50 3.27
CA GLU A 263 -16.67 -5.71 3.69
C GLU A 263 -16.98 -5.04 5.03
N LEU A 264 -16.06 -5.12 5.99
CA LEU A 264 -16.18 -4.40 7.27
C LEU A 264 -16.25 -2.89 7.07
N PHE A 265 -15.41 -2.36 6.18
CA PHE A 265 -15.42 -0.95 5.82
C PHE A 265 -16.75 -0.53 5.16
N LEU A 266 -17.31 -1.32 4.25
CA LEU A 266 -18.62 -1.04 3.64
C LEU A 266 -19.75 -1.06 4.68
N LYS A 267 -19.70 -1.99 5.65
CA LYS A 267 -20.67 -2.03 6.77
C LYS A 267 -20.54 -0.78 7.63
N TRP A 268 -19.32 -0.38 7.94
CA TRP A 268 -19.05 0.86 8.68
C TRP A 268 -19.57 2.09 7.93
N LEU A 269 -19.32 2.21 6.62
CA LEU A 269 -19.89 3.29 5.82
C LEU A 269 -21.42 3.31 5.87
N ALA A 270 -22.06 2.15 5.85
CA ALA A 270 -23.51 2.04 5.91
C ALA A 270 -24.10 2.54 7.24
N GLU A 271 -23.34 2.41 8.33
CA GLU A 271 -23.74 2.79 9.68
C GLU A 271 -23.40 4.24 10.03
N ASP A 272 -22.18 4.67 9.71
CA ASP A 272 -21.57 5.88 10.26
C ASP A 272 -21.59 7.09 9.33
N ILE A 273 -21.84 6.91 8.02
CA ILE A 273 -21.74 8.04 7.07
C ILE A 273 -22.90 9.07 7.22
N GLY A 274 -23.93 8.73 7.97
CA GLY A 274 -25.04 9.62 8.26
C GLY A 274 -24.76 10.50 9.50
N THR A 275 -24.59 11.80 9.30
CA THR A 275 -24.35 12.76 10.40
C THR A 275 -25.60 13.13 11.18
N SER A 276 -26.77 12.76 10.72
CA SER A 276 -28.03 13.05 11.41
C SER A 276 -28.58 11.81 12.13
N PRO A 277 -28.89 11.90 13.43
CA PRO A 277 -29.53 10.81 14.18
C PRO A 277 -30.88 10.36 13.59
N SER A 278 -31.48 11.20 12.75
CA SER A 278 -32.77 10.91 12.09
C SER A 278 -32.65 10.14 10.77
N LYS A 279 -31.45 9.99 10.21
CA LYS A 279 -31.25 9.22 8.97
C LYS A 279 -30.90 7.78 9.32
N SER A 280 -31.81 6.85 8.99
CA SER A 280 -31.65 5.42 9.19
C SER A 280 -30.38 4.87 8.52
N ARG A 281 -29.83 3.81 9.11
CA ARG A 281 -28.82 2.96 8.49
C ARG A 281 -29.25 2.59 7.07
N ILE A 282 -28.34 2.73 6.11
CA ILE A 282 -28.59 2.26 4.74
C ILE A 282 -28.23 0.78 4.62
N THR A 283 -28.97 0.08 3.81
CA THR A 283 -28.63 -1.30 3.47
C THR A 283 -27.48 -1.32 2.45
N LEU A 284 -26.71 -2.41 2.41
CA LEU A 284 -25.70 -2.61 1.37
C LEU A 284 -26.33 -2.60 -0.04
N TYR A 285 -27.59 -2.97 -0.14
CA TYR A 285 -28.37 -2.93 -1.37
C TYR A 285 -28.60 -1.49 -1.85
N GLU A 286 -29.04 -0.60 -0.98
CA GLU A 286 -29.19 0.83 -1.28
C GLU A 286 -27.85 1.48 -1.58
N MET A 287 -26.78 1.04 -0.91
CA MET A 287 -25.43 1.52 -1.14
C MET A 287 -24.97 1.28 -2.58
N ALA A 288 -25.38 0.19 -3.22
CA ALA A 288 -25.05 -0.12 -4.60
C ALA A 288 -25.53 0.98 -5.58
N SER A 289 -26.65 1.66 -5.28
CA SER A 289 -27.21 2.70 -6.16
C SER A 289 -26.26 3.89 -6.37
N TYR A 290 -25.28 4.07 -5.48
CA TYR A 290 -24.29 5.17 -5.56
C TYR A 290 -23.06 4.82 -6.40
N ILE A 291 -22.94 3.58 -6.90
CA ILE A 291 -21.82 3.17 -7.77
C ILE A 291 -21.97 3.85 -9.13
N PRO A 292 -20.95 4.62 -9.60
CA PRO A 292 -21.00 5.24 -10.92
C PRO A 292 -20.92 4.17 -12.01
N ILE A 293 -21.77 4.32 -13.05
CA ILE A 293 -21.73 3.52 -14.27
C ILE A 293 -21.18 4.40 -15.39
N GLU A 294 -20.36 3.86 -16.25
CA GLU A 294 -19.79 4.59 -17.39
C GLU A 294 -20.86 4.81 -18.49
N SER A 295 -20.74 5.93 -19.22
CA SER A 295 -21.73 6.33 -20.23
C SER A 295 -21.91 5.33 -21.38
N SER A 296 -20.90 4.50 -21.67
CA SER A 296 -21.01 3.38 -22.60
C SER A 296 -22.07 2.34 -22.20
N ASP A 297 -22.46 2.35 -20.94
CA ASP A 297 -23.43 1.43 -20.37
C ASP A 297 -24.86 2.03 -20.27
N GLU A 298 -25.03 3.31 -20.61
CA GLU A 298 -26.30 4.06 -20.46
C GLU A 298 -27.40 3.64 -21.47
N THR A 299 -27.09 2.80 -22.45
CA THR A 299 -28.06 2.27 -23.41
C THR A 299 -28.96 1.18 -22.82
N ALA A 300 -28.68 0.72 -21.60
CA ALA A 300 -29.50 -0.25 -20.89
C ALA A 300 -30.72 0.42 -20.23
N ASN A 301 -31.83 -0.30 -20.15
CA ASN A 301 -33.01 0.12 -19.38
C ASN A 301 -32.64 0.36 -17.91
N GLY A 302 -33.30 1.30 -17.23
CA GLY A 302 -32.96 1.66 -15.83
C GLY A 302 -32.90 0.47 -14.86
N TYR A 303 -33.67 -0.60 -15.10
CA TYR A 303 -33.62 -1.83 -14.36
C TYR A 303 -32.27 -2.56 -14.48
N ASP A 304 -31.73 -2.64 -15.69
CA ASP A 304 -30.42 -3.28 -15.95
C ASP A 304 -29.27 -2.54 -15.27
N LEU A 305 -29.37 -1.21 -15.13
CA LEU A 305 -28.34 -0.40 -14.45
C LEU A 305 -28.31 -0.65 -12.93
N GLU A 306 -29.47 -0.82 -12.30
CA GLU A 306 -29.54 -1.13 -10.88
C GLU A 306 -28.99 -2.54 -10.59
N GLU A 307 -29.35 -3.53 -11.39
CA GLU A 307 -28.84 -4.88 -11.29
C GLU A 307 -27.32 -4.92 -11.46
N LYS A 308 -26.81 -4.20 -12.48
CA LYS A 308 -25.39 -4.07 -12.73
C LYS A 308 -24.64 -3.43 -11.54
N ARG A 309 -25.19 -2.40 -10.91
CA ARG A 309 -24.63 -1.79 -9.68
C ARG A 309 -24.57 -2.78 -8.52
N ARG A 310 -25.63 -3.58 -8.34
CA ARG A 310 -25.69 -4.62 -7.31
C ARG A 310 -24.64 -5.70 -7.54
N ASP A 311 -24.47 -6.13 -8.78
CA ASP A 311 -23.47 -7.12 -9.14
C ASP A 311 -22.05 -6.59 -8.95
N LEU A 312 -21.79 -5.32 -9.30
CA LEU A 312 -20.52 -4.67 -8.98
C LEU A 312 -20.24 -4.66 -7.47
N LEU A 313 -21.23 -4.32 -6.63
CA LEU A 313 -21.04 -4.34 -5.18
C LEU A 313 -20.80 -5.76 -4.66
N LYS A 314 -21.52 -6.77 -5.19
CA LYS A 314 -21.25 -8.18 -4.86
C LYS A 314 -19.84 -8.59 -5.26
N ASP A 315 -19.38 -8.17 -6.44
CA ASP A 315 -18.04 -8.43 -6.92
C ASP A 315 -16.99 -7.79 -6.00
N TRP A 316 -17.21 -6.55 -5.57
CA TRP A 316 -16.32 -5.87 -4.61
C TRP A 316 -16.22 -6.63 -3.29
N ARG A 317 -17.35 -7.11 -2.76
CA ARG A 317 -17.42 -7.93 -1.55
C ARG A 317 -16.79 -9.33 -1.70
N LYS A 318 -16.53 -9.77 -2.92
CA LYS A 318 -15.82 -11.02 -3.25
C LYS A 318 -14.35 -10.79 -3.61
N GLY A 319 -13.80 -9.62 -3.29
CA GLY A 319 -12.40 -9.28 -3.52
C GLY A 319 -12.08 -8.75 -4.92
N LYS A 320 -13.06 -8.59 -5.84
CA LYS A 320 -12.86 -7.88 -7.11
C LYS A 320 -12.91 -6.37 -6.87
N LEU A 321 -11.89 -5.84 -6.25
CA LEU A 321 -11.86 -4.48 -5.78
C LEU A 321 -11.94 -3.45 -6.93
N PRO A 322 -12.60 -2.29 -6.72
CA PRO A 322 -12.77 -1.26 -7.74
C PRO A 322 -11.45 -0.56 -8.10
N SER A 323 -11.43 0.12 -9.25
CA SER A 323 -10.39 1.11 -9.52
C SER A 323 -10.54 2.33 -8.60
N TYR A 324 -9.45 3.05 -8.36
CA TYR A 324 -9.45 4.26 -7.53
C TYR A 324 -10.54 5.27 -7.98
N SER A 325 -10.61 5.58 -9.27
CA SER A 325 -11.56 6.56 -9.78
C SER A 325 -13.01 6.12 -9.60
N LYS A 326 -13.32 4.85 -9.83
CA LYS A 326 -14.67 4.29 -9.61
C LYS A 326 -15.04 4.33 -8.13
N PHE A 327 -14.12 3.95 -7.25
CA PHE A 327 -14.33 3.98 -5.82
C PHE A 327 -14.52 5.41 -5.29
N ARG A 328 -13.67 6.35 -5.70
CA ARG A 328 -13.82 7.77 -5.34
C ARG A 328 -15.16 8.35 -5.82
N GLY A 329 -15.59 7.99 -7.02
CA GLY A 329 -16.91 8.35 -7.55
C GLY A 329 -18.06 7.81 -6.69
N PHE A 330 -17.96 6.56 -6.25
CA PHE A 330 -18.91 5.94 -5.34
C PHE A 330 -18.97 6.70 -3.99
N ILE A 331 -17.84 6.96 -3.37
CA ILE A 331 -17.77 7.73 -2.10
C ILE A 331 -18.37 9.13 -2.27
N LYS A 332 -18.04 9.82 -3.38
CA LYS A 332 -18.59 11.15 -3.68
C LYS A 332 -20.12 11.13 -3.77
N ASN A 333 -20.69 10.16 -4.50
CA ASN A 333 -22.13 10.03 -4.66
C ASN A 333 -22.82 9.69 -3.32
N LEU A 334 -22.26 8.74 -2.58
CA LEU A 334 -22.77 8.33 -1.27
C LEU A 334 -22.76 9.50 -0.27
N ARG A 335 -21.63 10.22 -0.17
CA ARG A 335 -21.49 11.41 0.68
C ARG A 335 -22.51 12.49 0.34
N SER A 336 -22.67 12.79 -0.95
CA SER A 336 -23.63 13.81 -1.41
C SER A 336 -25.07 13.45 -1.06
N ALA A 337 -25.46 12.21 -1.29
CA ALA A 337 -26.81 11.71 -0.98
C ALA A 337 -27.10 11.70 0.54
N ARG A 338 -26.08 11.44 1.36
CA ARG A 338 -26.22 11.39 2.83
C ARG A 338 -25.94 12.73 3.50
N GLN A 339 -25.53 13.76 2.75
CA GLN A 339 -25.15 15.07 3.29
C GLN A 339 -24.09 14.96 4.42
N SER A 340 -23.17 14.01 4.25
CA SER A 340 -22.11 13.81 5.23
C SER A 340 -21.10 14.95 5.21
N MET A 341 -20.61 15.33 6.36
CA MET A 341 -19.55 16.36 6.51
C MET A 341 -18.15 15.78 6.30
N VAL A 342 -18.00 14.46 6.28
CA VAL A 342 -16.69 13.82 6.12
C VAL A 342 -16.15 14.06 4.71
N GLU A 343 -14.89 14.41 4.62
CA GLU A 343 -14.20 14.68 3.35
C GLU A 343 -14.17 13.43 2.44
N VAL A 344 -14.48 13.65 1.14
CA VAL A 344 -14.49 12.56 0.14
C VAL A 344 -13.11 11.90 0.03
N ASP A 345 -12.06 12.72 0.02
CA ASP A 345 -10.70 12.23 -0.16
C ASP A 345 -10.26 11.40 1.05
N LEU A 346 -10.59 11.84 2.27
CA LEU A 346 -10.31 11.06 3.48
C LEU A 346 -11.00 9.67 3.46
N LEU A 347 -12.30 9.62 3.15
CA LEU A 347 -13.02 8.34 3.06
C LEU A 347 -12.47 7.46 1.93
N THR A 348 -12.05 8.07 0.83
CA THR A 348 -11.43 7.36 -0.27
C THR A 348 -10.09 6.77 0.14
N ASP A 349 -9.25 7.55 0.82
CA ASP A 349 -7.93 7.11 1.30
C ASP A 349 -8.03 5.96 2.30
N ILE A 350 -8.96 6.05 3.26
CA ILE A 350 -9.24 4.95 4.20
C ILE A 350 -9.66 3.69 3.42
N GLY A 351 -10.61 3.80 2.50
CA GLY A 351 -11.07 2.66 1.71
C GLY A 351 -9.97 2.05 0.84
N VAL A 352 -9.10 2.87 0.24
CA VAL A 352 -7.93 2.39 -0.53
C VAL A 352 -6.93 1.67 0.36
N ALA A 353 -6.67 2.18 1.57
CA ALA A 353 -5.82 1.51 2.54
C ALA A 353 -6.39 0.15 2.96
N VAL A 354 -7.71 0.09 3.23
CA VAL A 354 -8.41 -1.16 3.54
C VAL A 354 -8.31 -2.16 2.40
N MET A 355 -8.56 -1.73 1.15
CA MET A 355 -8.44 -2.59 -0.03
C MET A 355 -7.00 -3.11 -0.23
N ALA A 356 -6.00 -2.28 0.07
CA ALA A 356 -4.60 -2.69 -0.02
C ALA A 356 -4.27 -3.78 1.00
N ILE A 357 -4.78 -3.65 2.22
CA ILE A 357 -4.62 -4.64 3.29
C ILE A 357 -5.29 -5.97 2.92
N ASP A 358 -6.52 -5.94 2.39
CA ASP A 358 -7.19 -7.18 1.95
C ASP A 358 -6.38 -7.94 0.90
N ARG A 359 -5.84 -7.22 -0.10
CA ARG A 359 -4.97 -7.86 -1.11
C ARG A 359 -3.71 -8.44 -0.50
N LEU A 360 -3.07 -7.71 0.41
CA LEU A 360 -1.88 -8.17 1.11
C LEU A 360 -2.16 -9.40 1.96
N PHE A 361 -3.26 -9.39 2.71
CA PHE A 361 -3.66 -10.51 3.54
C PHE A 361 -4.00 -11.75 2.70
N LEU A 362 -4.70 -11.56 1.60
CA LEU A 362 -5.01 -12.65 0.67
C LEU A 362 -3.72 -13.27 0.09
N GLU A 363 -2.76 -12.45 -0.35
CA GLU A 363 -1.48 -12.95 -0.86
C GLU A 363 -0.68 -13.72 0.21
N ILE A 364 -0.65 -13.24 1.46
CA ILE A 364 0.00 -13.96 2.57
C ILE A 364 -0.74 -15.26 2.87
N PHE A 365 -2.08 -15.22 2.92
CA PHE A 365 -2.91 -16.38 3.18
C PHE A 365 -2.71 -17.47 2.13
N GLU A 366 -2.70 -17.12 0.84
CA GLU A 366 -2.42 -18.04 -0.27
C GLU A 366 -1.03 -18.67 -0.16
N ASP A 367 -0.01 -17.88 0.19
CA ASP A 367 1.35 -18.41 0.39
C ASP A 367 1.42 -19.38 1.58
N LEU A 368 0.68 -19.12 2.66
CA LEU A 368 0.65 -19.99 3.84
C LEU A 368 -0.10 -21.30 3.59
N GLN A 369 -1.01 -21.37 2.63
CA GLN A 369 -1.66 -22.62 2.24
C GLN A 369 -0.66 -23.72 1.80
N HIS A 370 0.52 -23.32 1.32
CA HIS A 370 1.57 -24.27 0.94
C HIS A 370 2.18 -25.03 2.12
N PHE A 371 2.09 -24.51 3.35
CA PHE A 371 2.59 -25.18 4.55
C PHE A 371 1.63 -26.25 5.09
N GLN A 372 0.34 -26.20 4.71
CA GLN A 372 -0.71 -27.10 5.18
C GLN A 372 -0.79 -27.25 6.71
N SER A 373 -0.37 -26.20 7.45
CA SER A 373 -0.26 -26.20 8.89
C SER A 373 -1.14 -25.13 9.50
N VAL A 374 -2.03 -25.52 10.42
CA VAL A 374 -2.89 -24.59 11.19
C VAL A 374 -2.01 -23.65 12.02
N GLN A 375 -0.85 -24.09 12.50
CA GLN A 375 0.08 -23.26 13.27
C GLN A 375 0.59 -22.06 12.46
N CYS A 376 0.82 -22.23 11.14
CA CYS A 376 1.21 -21.13 10.25
C CYS A 376 0.09 -20.08 10.11
N PHE A 377 -1.17 -20.49 10.07
CA PHE A 377 -2.31 -19.56 10.06
C PHE A 377 -2.51 -18.89 11.42
N GLN A 378 -2.27 -19.59 12.53
CA GLN A 378 -2.26 -18.99 13.85
C GLN A 378 -1.15 -17.93 13.98
N ALA A 379 0.03 -18.21 13.40
CA ALA A 379 1.13 -17.26 13.34
C ALA A 379 0.72 -15.99 12.54
N PHE A 380 0.03 -16.15 11.42
CA PHE A 380 -0.49 -15.03 10.64
C PHE A 380 -1.55 -14.25 11.44
N SER A 381 -2.51 -14.92 12.07
CA SER A 381 -3.53 -14.27 12.93
C SER A 381 -2.88 -13.41 14.01
N ARG A 382 -1.90 -13.95 14.74
CA ARG A 382 -1.12 -13.19 15.76
C ARG A 382 -0.38 -12.00 15.16
N SER A 383 0.11 -12.12 13.93
CA SER A 383 0.78 -11.01 13.24
C SER A 383 -0.20 -9.88 12.91
N ILE A 384 -1.43 -10.20 12.51
CA ILE A 384 -2.50 -9.25 12.25
C ILE A 384 -2.92 -8.53 13.54
N GLU A 385 -3.06 -9.27 14.65
CA GLU A 385 -3.45 -8.73 15.97
C GLU A 385 -2.50 -7.66 16.49
N ARG A 386 -1.27 -7.61 15.97
CA ARG A 386 -0.28 -6.60 16.38
C ARG A 386 -0.45 -5.24 15.75
N TYR A 387 -1.38 -5.05 14.81
CA TYR A 387 -1.58 -3.74 14.18
C TYR A 387 -1.73 -2.57 15.18
N PRO A 388 -2.51 -2.67 16.29
CA PRO A 388 -2.60 -1.61 17.28
C PRO A 388 -1.27 -1.25 17.96
N GLU A 389 -0.27 -2.16 17.98
CA GLU A 389 1.06 -1.86 18.51
C GLU A 389 1.82 -0.90 17.60
N TYR A 390 1.67 -1.05 16.27
CA TYR A 390 2.24 -0.14 15.27
C TYR A 390 1.66 1.27 15.45
N TYR A 391 0.35 1.37 15.55
CA TYR A 391 -0.31 2.66 15.76
C TYR A 391 0.19 3.35 17.04
N ARG A 392 0.20 2.65 18.18
CA ARG A 392 0.65 3.19 19.48
C ARG A 392 2.13 3.57 19.46
N HIS A 393 2.97 2.78 18.80
CA HIS A 393 4.40 3.08 18.65
C HIS A 393 4.63 4.43 17.98
N PHE A 394 4.00 4.65 16.83
CA PHE A 394 4.15 5.91 16.11
C PHE A 394 3.47 7.07 16.81
N GLN A 395 2.29 6.87 17.38
CA GLN A 395 1.61 7.89 18.18
C GLN A 395 2.51 8.39 19.32
N SER A 396 3.13 7.49 20.07
CA SER A 396 4.04 7.84 21.18
C SER A 396 5.28 8.58 20.69
N SER A 397 5.84 8.16 19.55
CA SER A 397 7.04 8.75 18.97
C SER A 397 6.81 10.19 18.47
N TYR A 398 5.62 10.48 17.94
CA TYR A 398 5.27 11.80 17.44
C TYR A 398 4.78 12.76 18.54
N SER A 399 4.08 12.26 19.57
CA SER A 399 3.68 13.07 20.71
C SER A 399 4.88 13.63 21.47
N LYS A 400 5.97 12.86 21.60
CA LYS A 400 7.23 13.32 22.22
C LYS A 400 7.91 14.43 21.42
N LYS A 401 7.79 14.43 20.08
CA LYS A 401 8.40 15.45 19.21
C LYS A 401 7.61 16.78 19.18
N GLN A 402 6.34 16.77 19.55
CA GLN A 402 5.51 17.98 19.60
C GLN A 402 5.60 18.68 20.96
N GLY A 403 6.06 18.00 22.01
CA GLY A 403 6.24 18.55 23.37
C GLY A 403 7.66 19.02 23.68
N ALA A 404 8.59 18.88 22.74
CA ALA A 404 9.96 19.38 22.80
C ALA A 404 10.15 20.56 21.82
#